data_09332aad7e9dbd2fcb48d011614cb139
#
_entry.id   09332aad7e9dbd2fcb48d011614cb139
#
_cell.length_a   1.000
_cell.length_b   1.000
_cell.length_c   1.000
_cell.angle_alpha   90.00
_cell.angle_beta   90.00
_cell.angle_gamma   90.00
#
_symmetry.space_group_name_H-M   'P 1'
#
loop_
_entity.id
_entity.type
_entity.pdbx_description
1 polymer ?
#
loop_
_entity_poly.entity_id
_entity_poly.type
_entity_poly.pdbx_seq_one_letter_code
_entity_poly.pdbx_strand_id
1 'polypeptide(L)'
;MNTTSHFTSDFWNYYIIGIVVLSFIGLIWLLLSQNKVKPPKKGEDVDTTGHNWDGIEEYNNPMPRWWFFLYIGTWLFGIGYLVMYPGLGDFGGIGFGGKKWTSIEQYHEEVAQAEQSYKPLYDKYAKMPVEQVAKDPAAQKIGKNLFDTYCIQCHGSDAKGARGFPNLTDSDWLFGGTPEKIHETIVKGRTGVMDSWGPKLGEERVKDVAHYVMSLSKPAEQYDVVRAERGKELFNGPPAKCFTCHGDKGQGVRGSGPNLTDDVWLWGGTQKAIIETITNGRHNQMPAWEGFLDKDKIHLLTAYVWGLSHKDGKAQKTDTENVLGSKAAAAAEAAAAEKKKADAEAAAKAASEVAAKETAASVPAADKPAEAAAGKPAEAAAPAAAADGKKVFDGLCFGCHGANSAIPNTPRLTHKDEWAPRIKKGKETLFKHAIEGFQDKGMMPAKGGNTELSDDEVKAAVIYMVNESGGKF
;
A
#
# COMPACT_ATOMS: atom_id res chain seq x y z
N MET A 1 10.32 -39.06 8.07
CA MET A 1 10.32 -37.59 7.84
C MET A 1 10.59 -36.94 9.18
N ASN A 2 11.79 -36.43 9.40
CA ASN A 2 12.12 -35.70 10.59
C ASN A 2 11.37 -34.35 10.54
N THR A 3 10.27 -34.25 11.28
CA THR A 3 9.71 -32.94 11.61
C THR A 3 10.71 -32.28 12.55
N THR A 4 11.54 -31.41 12.02
CA THR A 4 12.38 -30.53 12.83
C THR A 4 11.45 -29.75 13.74
N SER A 5 11.60 -29.95 15.05
CA SER A 5 10.89 -29.16 16.05
C SER A 5 11.11 -27.67 15.79
N HIS A 6 10.03 -26.88 15.78
CA HIS A 6 10.11 -25.43 15.65
C HIS A 6 10.56 -24.75 16.97
N PHE A 7 10.75 -25.53 18.02
CA PHE A 7 11.20 -25.02 19.30
C PHE A 7 12.72 -25.04 19.40
N THR A 8 13.28 -24.05 20.10
CA THR A 8 14.72 -23.92 20.32
C THR A 8 15.29 -25.01 21.24
N SER A 9 14.43 -25.71 22.00
CA SER A 9 14.78 -26.86 22.84
C SER A 9 13.55 -27.68 23.20
N ASP A 10 13.71 -28.95 23.55
CA ASP A 10 12.66 -29.86 24.02
C ASP A 10 11.94 -29.35 25.28
N PHE A 11 12.61 -28.48 26.07
CA PHE A 11 11.99 -27.84 27.23
C PHE A 11 10.66 -27.16 26.88
N TRP A 12 10.63 -26.40 25.80
CA TRP A 12 9.40 -25.66 25.42
C TRP A 12 8.27 -26.58 24.99
N ASN A 13 8.59 -27.71 24.38
CA ASN A 13 7.60 -28.72 24.03
C ASN A 13 6.93 -29.29 25.30
N TYR A 14 7.72 -29.75 26.27
CA TYR A 14 7.19 -30.29 27.53
C TYR A 14 6.51 -29.22 28.38
N TYR A 15 7.02 -27.97 28.34
CA TYR A 15 6.41 -26.86 29.04
C TYR A 15 4.97 -26.58 28.55
N ILE A 16 4.76 -26.53 27.25
CA ILE A 16 3.42 -26.33 26.65
C ILE A 16 2.50 -27.50 27.00
N ILE A 17 2.97 -28.73 26.82
CA ILE A 17 2.18 -29.92 27.16
C ILE A 17 1.79 -29.90 28.64
N GLY A 18 2.74 -29.60 29.53
CA GLY A 18 2.53 -29.54 30.97
C GLY A 18 1.48 -28.49 31.35
N ILE A 19 1.57 -27.27 30.82
CA ILE A 19 0.58 -26.21 31.08
C ILE A 19 -0.80 -26.63 30.57
N VAL A 20 -0.91 -27.14 29.36
CA VAL A 20 -2.20 -27.55 28.78
C VAL A 20 -2.83 -28.64 29.63
N VAL A 21 -2.08 -29.70 29.96
CA VAL A 21 -2.61 -30.82 30.76
C VAL A 21 -3.00 -30.35 32.17
N LEU A 22 -2.17 -29.56 32.83
CA LEU A 22 -2.48 -29.02 34.16
C LEU A 22 -3.72 -28.12 34.14
N SER A 23 -3.86 -27.30 33.09
CA SER A 23 -5.03 -26.46 32.91
C SER A 23 -6.30 -27.29 32.73
N PHE A 24 -6.29 -28.34 31.94
CA PHE A 24 -7.40 -29.23 31.75
C PHE A 24 -7.78 -29.94 33.07
N ILE A 25 -6.81 -30.44 33.84
CA ILE A 25 -7.02 -31.04 35.15
C ILE A 25 -7.62 -30.01 36.12
N GLY A 26 -7.01 -28.82 36.20
CA GLY A 26 -7.50 -27.74 37.06
C GLY A 26 -8.93 -27.30 36.76
N LEU A 27 -9.24 -27.15 35.48
CA LEU A 27 -10.58 -26.75 35.04
C LEU A 27 -11.64 -27.82 35.34
N ILE A 28 -11.36 -29.11 35.13
CA ILE A 28 -12.31 -30.17 35.46
C ILE A 28 -12.45 -30.32 36.97
N TRP A 29 -11.35 -30.19 37.74
CA TRP A 29 -11.41 -30.16 39.18
C TRP A 29 -12.31 -29.03 39.71
N LEU A 30 -12.12 -27.82 39.18
CA LEU A 30 -12.93 -26.66 39.51
C LEU A 30 -14.42 -26.92 39.24
N LEU A 31 -14.75 -27.41 38.05
CA LEU A 31 -16.11 -27.72 37.64
C LEU A 31 -16.78 -28.75 38.64
N LEU A 32 -16.05 -29.82 38.94
CA LEU A 32 -16.54 -30.86 39.83
C LEU A 32 -16.67 -30.37 41.30
N SER A 33 -15.78 -29.48 41.74
CA SER A 33 -15.83 -28.88 43.07
C SER A 33 -17.06 -27.95 43.21
N GLN A 34 -17.35 -27.14 42.21
CA GLN A 34 -18.49 -26.20 42.22
C GLN A 34 -19.83 -26.92 42.06
N ASN A 35 -19.86 -28.10 41.45
CA ASN A 35 -21.11 -28.89 41.33
C ASN A 35 -21.58 -29.50 42.64
N LYS A 36 -20.81 -29.37 43.74
CA LYS A 36 -21.20 -29.85 45.07
C LYS A 36 -22.15 -28.92 45.83
N VAL A 37 -22.30 -27.69 45.37
CA VAL A 37 -23.23 -26.71 45.97
C VAL A 37 -24.68 -27.22 45.81
N LYS A 38 -25.36 -27.36 46.93
CA LYS A 38 -26.74 -27.85 46.93
C LYS A 38 -27.72 -26.69 46.75
N PRO A 39 -28.82 -26.88 46.00
CA PRO A 39 -29.86 -25.87 45.92
C PRO A 39 -30.50 -25.66 47.31
N PRO A 40 -30.91 -24.43 47.67
CA PRO A 40 -31.62 -24.17 48.89
C PRO A 40 -32.96 -24.96 48.92
N LYS A 41 -33.42 -25.36 50.10
CA LYS A 41 -34.72 -25.98 50.22
C LYS A 41 -35.79 -24.93 49.96
N LYS A 42 -37.00 -25.41 49.59
CA LYS A 42 -38.12 -24.53 49.29
C LYS A 42 -38.52 -23.71 50.53
N GLY A 43 -38.28 -22.37 50.45
CA GLY A 43 -38.58 -21.43 51.56
C GLY A 43 -37.38 -21.08 52.45
N GLU A 44 -36.18 -21.59 52.15
CA GLU A 44 -34.91 -21.16 52.76
C GLU A 44 -34.22 -20.13 51.86
N ASP A 45 -33.59 -19.13 52.46
CA ASP A 45 -32.76 -18.19 51.77
C ASP A 45 -31.48 -18.88 51.23
N VAL A 46 -30.91 -18.32 50.15
CA VAL A 46 -29.65 -18.83 49.59
C VAL A 46 -28.52 -18.46 50.53
N ASP A 47 -27.71 -19.46 50.93
CA ASP A 47 -26.49 -19.21 51.70
C ASP A 47 -25.53 -18.28 50.94
N THR A 48 -24.75 -17.47 51.66
CA THR A 48 -23.71 -16.67 51.09
C THR A 48 -22.40 -17.44 51.01
N THR A 49 -21.46 -16.99 50.16
CA THR A 49 -20.10 -17.56 50.05
C THR A 49 -19.25 -17.26 51.28
N GLY A 50 -19.71 -16.36 52.18
CA GLY A 50 -18.97 -15.84 53.31
C GLY A 50 -18.01 -14.70 52.99
N HIS A 51 -17.94 -14.30 51.76
CA HIS A 51 -17.16 -13.12 51.35
C HIS A 51 -18.05 -11.87 51.42
N ASN A 52 -17.51 -10.82 52.04
CA ASN A 52 -18.16 -9.52 52.12
C ASN A 52 -17.25 -8.47 51.53
N TRP A 53 -17.73 -7.77 50.48
CA TRP A 53 -17.03 -6.72 49.75
C TRP A 53 -17.78 -5.41 50.01
N ASP A 54 -17.31 -4.59 50.94
CA ASP A 54 -17.92 -3.30 51.27
C ASP A 54 -19.44 -3.38 51.59
N GLY A 55 -19.87 -4.46 52.28
CA GLY A 55 -21.26 -4.70 52.66
C GLY A 55 -22.09 -5.49 51.63
N ILE A 56 -21.47 -5.88 50.48
CA ILE A 56 -22.11 -6.75 49.49
C ILE A 56 -21.66 -8.19 49.71
N GLU A 57 -22.58 -9.09 49.90
CA GLU A 57 -22.34 -10.53 50.04
C GLU A 57 -22.74 -11.27 48.77
N GLU A 58 -21.98 -12.29 48.41
CA GLU A 58 -22.23 -13.11 47.21
C GLU A 58 -23.11 -14.32 47.60
N TYR A 59 -24.18 -14.54 46.88
CA TYR A 59 -24.99 -15.75 47.02
C TYR A 59 -24.29 -16.99 46.48
N ASN A 60 -24.24 -18.06 47.26
CA ASN A 60 -23.66 -19.34 46.86
C ASN A 60 -24.67 -20.19 46.09
N ASN A 61 -25.03 -19.71 44.90
CA ASN A 61 -25.99 -20.39 44.04
C ASN A 61 -25.40 -21.63 43.35
N PRO A 62 -26.13 -22.75 43.28
CA PRO A 62 -25.69 -23.91 42.53
C PRO A 62 -25.65 -23.60 41.05
N MET A 63 -24.65 -24.16 40.36
CA MET A 63 -24.49 -24.00 38.92
C MET A 63 -25.71 -24.57 38.18
N PRO A 64 -26.31 -23.86 37.20
CA PRO A 64 -27.39 -24.40 36.39
C PRO A 64 -26.93 -25.65 35.63
N ARG A 65 -27.75 -26.69 35.57
CA ARG A 65 -27.38 -27.96 34.91
C ARG A 65 -26.97 -27.80 33.47
N TRP A 66 -27.61 -26.89 32.72
CA TRP A 66 -27.26 -26.66 31.34
C TRP A 66 -25.84 -26.02 31.18
N TRP A 67 -25.40 -25.20 32.12
CA TRP A 67 -24.04 -24.69 32.16
C TRP A 67 -23.02 -25.80 32.38
N PHE A 68 -23.33 -26.69 33.32
CA PHE A 68 -22.49 -27.86 33.60
C PHE A 68 -22.28 -28.69 32.32
N PHE A 69 -23.37 -29.03 31.61
CA PHE A 69 -23.26 -29.80 30.36
C PHE A 69 -22.63 -29.03 29.23
N LEU A 70 -22.88 -27.71 29.12
CA LEU A 70 -22.22 -26.86 28.16
C LEU A 70 -20.69 -26.84 28.38
N TYR A 71 -20.28 -26.67 29.65
CA TYR A 71 -18.86 -26.67 30.00
C TYR A 71 -18.19 -28.03 29.70
N ILE A 72 -18.80 -29.14 30.04
CA ILE A 72 -18.32 -30.47 29.64
C ILE A 72 -18.23 -30.59 28.12
N GLY A 73 -19.21 -30.09 27.39
CA GLY A 73 -19.20 -30.07 25.92
C GLY A 73 -18.00 -29.29 25.36
N THR A 74 -17.72 -28.08 25.88
CA THR A 74 -16.56 -27.29 25.48
C THR A 74 -15.22 -27.97 25.81
N TRP A 75 -15.18 -28.66 26.97
CA TRP A 75 -13.98 -29.40 27.38
C TRP A 75 -13.72 -30.61 26.49
N LEU A 76 -14.76 -31.38 26.14
CA LEU A 76 -14.65 -32.48 25.18
C LEU A 76 -14.28 -31.99 23.78
N PHE A 77 -14.84 -30.84 23.36
CA PHE A 77 -14.45 -30.19 22.13
C PHE A 77 -12.97 -29.80 22.14
N GLY A 78 -12.50 -29.22 23.25
CA GLY A 78 -11.08 -28.84 23.41
C GLY A 78 -10.13 -30.04 23.27
N ILE A 79 -10.48 -31.19 23.89
CA ILE A 79 -9.71 -32.44 23.73
C ILE A 79 -9.74 -32.88 22.26
N GLY A 80 -10.92 -32.93 21.65
CA GLY A 80 -11.06 -33.28 20.23
C GLY A 80 -10.24 -32.38 19.33
N TYR A 81 -10.26 -31.07 19.59
CA TYR A 81 -9.46 -30.09 18.88
C TYR A 81 -7.96 -30.37 19.00
N LEU A 82 -7.44 -30.60 20.21
CA LEU A 82 -6.02 -30.90 20.44
C LEU A 82 -5.55 -32.21 19.82
N VAL A 83 -6.47 -33.16 19.64
CA VAL A 83 -6.16 -34.39 18.90
C VAL A 83 -6.10 -34.16 17.40
N MET A 84 -7.01 -33.33 16.87
CA MET A 84 -7.11 -33.10 15.42
C MET A 84 -6.11 -32.07 14.90
N TYR A 85 -5.83 -31.02 15.69
CA TYR A 85 -5.04 -29.85 15.29
C TYR A 85 -3.81 -29.65 16.16
N PRO A 86 -2.79 -28.91 15.68
CA PRO A 86 -1.64 -28.53 16.49
C PRO A 86 -2.06 -27.74 17.75
N GLY A 87 -1.50 -28.06 18.91
CA GLY A 87 -1.78 -27.39 20.17
C GLY A 87 -1.08 -28.04 21.36
N LEU A 88 -0.46 -29.20 21.17
CA LEU A 88 0.32 -29.92 22.17
C LEU A 88 1.80 -29.98 21.75
N GLY A 89 2.48 -28.86 21.87
CA GLY A 89 3.92 -28.78 21.51
C GLY A 89 4.19 -29.19 20.07
N ASP A 90 5.09 -30.16 19.89
CA ASP A 90 5.45 -30.70 18.57
C ASP A 90 4.40 -31.67 17.97
N PHE A 91 3.35 -31.98 18.71
CA PHE A 91 2.29 -32.82 18.20
C PHE A 91 1.43 -32.04 17.20
N GLY A 92 1.58 -32.32 15.93
CA GLY A 92 0.90 -31.62 14.84
C GLY A 92 -0.57 -32.00 14.63
N GLY A 93 -1.19 -32.79 15.54
CA GLY A 93 -2.53 -33.35 15.35
C GLY A 93 -2.55 -34.50 14.35
N ILE A 94 -3.67 -35.23 14.32
CA ILE A 94 -3.91 -36.32 13.34
C ILE A 94 -4.54 -35.80 12.04
N GLY A 95 -5.11 -34.60 12.05
CA GLY A 95 -5.79 -33.97 10.90
C GLY A 95 -7.03 -34.71 10.44
N PHE A 96 -7.66 -34.23 9.39
CA PHE A 96 -8.76 -34.91 8.71
C PHE A 96 -8.23 -35.85 7.64
N GLY A 97 -8.71 -37.10 7.62
CA GLY A 97 -8.26 -38.10 6.61
C GLY A 97 -6.79 -38.48 6.72
N GLY A 98 -6.14 -38.31 7.90
CA GLY A 98 -4.73 -38.62 8.12
C GLY A 98 -3.75 -37.56 7.59
N LYS A 99 -4.23 -36.44 7.04
CA LYS A 99 -3.42 -35.31 6.60
C LYS A 99 -3.26 -34.32 7.76
N LYS A 100 -2.02 -34.14 8.21
CA LYS A 100 -1.72 -33.15 9.26
C LYS A 100 -2.07 -31.76 8.75
N TRP A 101 -2.74 -30.99 9.59
CA TRP A 101 -3.07 -29.61 9.27
C TRP A 101 -1.89 -28.66 9.59
N THR A 102 -1.60 -27.76 8.66
CA THR A 102 -0.75 -26.60 8.92
C THR A 102 -1.40 -25.36 8.30
N SER A 103 -1.22 -24.22 8.93
CA SER A 103 -1.73 -22.94 8.41
C SER A 103 -1.13 -22.58 7.04
N ILE A 104 0.11 -22.94 6.82
CA ILE A 104 0.80 -22.72 5.54
C ILE A 104 0.18 -23.57 4.44
N GLU A 105 -0.09 -24.84 4.70
CA GLU A 105 -0.69 -25.74 3.71
C GLU A 105 -2.13 -25.36 3.39
N GLN A 106 -2.92 -24.99 4.42
CA GLN A 106 -4.25 -24.43 4.22
C GLN A 106 -4.21 -23.16 3.37
N TYR A 107 -3.29 -22.25 3.65
CA TYR A 107 -3.11 -21.02 2.87
C TYR A 107 -2.81 -21.35 1.39
N HIS A 108 -1.90 -22.27 1.13
CA HIS A 108 -1.60 -22.67 -0.25
C HIS A 108 -2.79 -23.33 -0.95
N GLU A 109 -3.56 -24.15 -0.25
CA GLU A 109 -4.79 -24.74 -0.79
C GLU A 109 -5.85 -23.69 -1.11
N GLU A 110 -6.07 -22.72 -0.21
CA GLU A 110 -7.00 -21.62 -0.42
C GLU A 110 -6.56 -20.71 -1.58
N VAL A 111 -5.26 -20.38 -1.68
CA VAL A 111 -4.71 -19.62 -2.82
C VAL A 111 -4.91 -20.38 -4.12
N ALA A 112 -4.58 -21.68 -4.16
CA ALA A 112 -4.76 -22.49 -5.36
C ALA A 112 -6.23 -22.61 -5.79
N GLN A 113 -7.16 -22.75 -4.83
CA GLN A 113 -8.60 -22.76 -5.11
C GLN A 113 -9.08 -21.39 -5.63
N ALA A 114 -8.62 -20.30 -5.01
CA ALA A 114 -8.91 -18.95 -5.47
C ALA A 114 -8.39 -18.74 -6.90
N GLU A 115 -7.14 -19.11 -7.18
CA GLU A 115 -6.57 -19.05 -8.54
C GLU A 115 -7.38 -19.82 -9.57
N GLN A 116 -7.77 -21.04 -9.25
CA GLN A 116 -8.63 -21.83 -10.14
C GLN A 116 -9.97 -21.16 -10.44
N SER A 117 -10.52 -20.44 -9.48
CA SER A 117 -11.82 -19.76 -9.62
C SER A 117 -11.76 -18.52 -10.48
N TYR A 118 -10.72 -17.69 -10.34
CA TYR A 118 -10.63 -16.41 -11.07
C TYR A 118 -9.76 -16.48 -12.33
N LYS A 119 -8.81 -17.43 -12.42
CA LYS A 119 -7.90 -17.56 -13.57
C LYS A 119 -8.60 -17.61 -14.93
N PRO A 120 -9.68 -18.38 -15.15
CA PRO A 120 -10.35 -18.38 -16.45
C PRO A 120 -10.89 -17.00 -16.86
N LEU A 121 -11.30 -16.20 -15.89
CA LEU A 121 -11.80 -14.83 -16.12
C LEU A 121 -10.67 -13.89 -16.49
N TYR A 122 -9.54 -13.97 -15.79
CA TYR A 122 -8.34 -13.18 -16.10
C TYR A 122 -7.75 -13.58 -17.46
N ASP A 123 -7.63 -14.88 -17.75
CA ASP A 123 -7.14 -15.41 -19.04
C ASP A 123 -8.01 -14.92 -20.23
N LYS A 124 -9.34 -14.76 -20.02
CA LYS A 124 -10.23 -14.18 -21.03
C LYS A 124 -9.80 -12.75 -21.37
N TYR A 125 -9.58 -11.91 -20.35
CA TYR A 125 -9.27 -10.50 -20.55
C TYR A 125 -7.83 -10.27 -20.98
N ALA A 126 -6.87 -11.08 -20.52
CA ALA A 126 -5.46 -10.95 -20.88
C ALA A 126 -5.19 -11.00 -22.39
N LYS A 127 -6.08 -11.67 -23.15
CA LYS A 127 -5.99 -11.80 -24.61
C LYS A 127 -6.71 -10.69 -25.38
N MET A 128 -7.46 -9.85 -24.70
CA MET A 128 -8.27 -8.79 -25.33
C MET A 128 -7.50 -7.46 -25.30
N PRO A 129 -7.65 -6.61 -26.35
CA PRO A 129 -7.14 -5.24 -26.31
C PRO A 129 -7.73 -4.45 -25.14
N VAL A 130 -6.92 -3.57 -24.55
CA VAL A 130 -7.30 -2.76 -23.37
C VAL A 130 -8.60 -1.98 -23.62
N GLU A 131 -8.79 -1.44 -24.83
CA GLU A 131 -9.96 -0.66 -25.21
C GLU A 131 -11.24 -1.49 -25.25
N GLN A 132 -11.12 -2.78 -25.53
CA GLN A 132 -12.26 -3.71 -25.46
C GLN A 132 -12.55 -4.13 -24.03
N VAL A 133 -11.51 -4.42 -23.26
CA VAL A 133 -11.63 -4.74 -21.82
C VAL A 133 -12.26 -3.57 -21.07
N ALA A 134 -11.89 -2.34 -21.40
CA ALA A 134 -12.43 -1.13 -20.78
C ALA A 134 -13.95 -0.94 -21.02
N LYS A 135 -14.53 -1.58 -22.04
CA LYS A 135 -15.97 -1.54 -22.34
C LYS A 135 -16.77 -2.64 -21.65
N ASP A 136 -16.11 -3.67 -21.12
CA ASP A 136 -16.78 -4.78 -20.44
C ASP A 136 -17.07 -4.39 -18.96
N PRO A 137 -18.35 -4.30 -18.52
CA PRO A 137 -18.69 -3.91 -17.17
C PRO A 137 -18.13 -4.85 -16.09
N ALA A 138 -17.98 -6.14 -16.41
CA ALA A 138 -17.40 -7.10 -15.46
C ALA A 138 -15.90 -6.86 -15.28
N ALA A 139 -15.18 -6.60 -16.37
CA ALA A 139 -13.77 -6.23 -16.32
C ALA A 139 -13.56 -4.90 -15.56
N GLN A 140 -14.42 -3.91 -15.81
CA GLN A 140 -14.37 -2.62 -15.10
C GLN A 140 -14.60 -2.79 -13.58
N LYS A 141 -15.49 -3.68 -13.17
CA LYS A 141 -15.71 -3.99 -11.75
C LYS A 141 -14.47 -4.63 -11.13
N ILE A 142 -13.80 -5.55 -11.82
CA ILE A 142 -12.57 -6.18 -11.34
C ILE A 142 -11.45 -5.14 -11.27
N GLY A 143 -11.26 -4.35 -12.33
CA GLY A 143 -10.28 -3.26 -12.37
C GLY A 143 -10.50 -2.24 -11.25
N LYS A 144 -11.78 -1.89 -10.99
CA LYS A 144 -12.13 -1.02 -9.86
C LYS A 144 -11.73 -1.64 -8.51
N ASN A 145 -12.03 -2.90 -8.28
CA ASN A 145 -11.64 -3.57 -7.02
C ASN A 145 -10.12 -3.59 -6.83
N LEU A 146 -9.37 -3.84 -7.91
CA LEU A 146 -7.90 -3.77 -7.88
C LEU A 146 -7.43 -2.34 -7.60
N PHE A 147 -8.04 -1.34 -8.22
CA PHE A 147 -7.76 0.07 -7.99
C PHE A 147 -8.07 0.47 -6.54
N ASP A 148 -9.21 0.08 -6.01
CA ASP A 148 -9.61 0.34 -4.63
C ASP A 148 -8.67 -0.33 -3.61
N THR A 149 -8.03 -1.42 -4.00
CA THR A 149 -7.09 -2.14 -3.12
C THR A 149 -5.70 -1.50 -3.12
N TYR A 150 -5.20 -1.06 -4.27
CA TYR A 150 -3.78 -0.71 -4.44
C TYR A 150 -3.52 0.76 -4.77
N CYS A 151 -4.51 1.51 -5.29
CA CYS A 151 -4.29 2.80 -5.92
C CYS A 151 -4.98 3.98 -5.20
N ILE A 152 -6.09 3.73 -4.50
CA ILE A 152 -6.93 4.79 -3.90
C ILE A 152 -6.20 5.64 -2.87
N GLN A 153 -5.20 5.11 -2.21
CA GLN A 153 -4.47 5.84 -1.17
C GLN A 153 -3.82 7.11 -1.72
N CYS A 154 -3.37 7.08 -2.98
CA CYS A 154 -2.76 8.22 -3.65
C CYS A 154 -3.74 8.91 -4.60
N HIS A 155 -4.51 8.13 -5.37
CA HIS A 155 -5.36 8.67 -6.43
C HIS A 155 -6.81 8.96 -6.00
N GLY A 156 -7.19 8.66 -4.74
CA GLY A 156 -8.56 8.80 -4.25
C GLY A 156 -9.50 7.72 -4.77
N SER A 157 -10.61 7.48 -4.06
CA SER A 157 -11.62 6.48 -4.45
C SER A 157 -12.42 6.87 -5.70
N ASP A 158 -12.43 8.15 -6.05
CA ASP A 158 -13.01 8.72 -7.27
C ASP A 158 -11.99 8.87 -8.40
N ALA A 159 -10.74 8.47 -8.17
CA ALA A 159 -9.60 8.57 -9.05
C ALA A 159 -9.25 10.01 -9.50
N LYS A 160 -9.76 11.04 -8.78
CA LYS A 160 -9.48 12.46 -9.09
C LYS A 160 -8.17 12.97 -8.50
N GLY A 161 -7.45 12.10 -7.80
CA GLY A 161 -6.19 12.45 -7.19
C GLY A 161 -6.33 13.38 -5.98
N ALA A 162 -5.21 13.96 -5.60
CA ALA A 162 -5.09 14.97 -4.55
C ALA A 162 -3.88 15.86 -4.85
N ARG A 163 -3.60 16.85 -4.00
CA ARG A 163 -2.41 17.68 -4.15
C ARG A 163 -1.14 16.81 -4.22
N GLY A 164 -0.45 16.86 -5.34
CA GLY A 164 0.72 16.04 -5.64
C GLY A 164 0.44 14.68 -6.28
N PHE A 165 -0.83 14.29 -6.41
CA PHE A 165 -1.25 13.04 -7.05
C PHE A 165 -2.20 13.35 -8.21
N PRO A 166 -1.92 12.86 -9.44
CA PRO A 166 -2.69 13.22 -10.62
C PRO A 166 -4.12 12.70 -10.58
N ASN A 167 -5.01 13.47 -11.17
CA ASN A 167 -6.36 13.07 -11.53
C ASN A 167 -6.27 12.09 -12.73
N LEU A 168 -6.88 10.93 -12.62
CA LEU A 168 -6.89 9.90 -13.67
C LEU A 168 -8.18 9.92 -14.48
N THR A 169 -9.09 10.87 -14.21
CA THR A 169 -10.39 10.99 -14.89
C THR A 169 -10.41 12.13 -15.91
N ASP A 170 -9.38 12.96 -15.92
CA ASP A 170 -9.24 14.04 -16.89
C ASP A 170 -8.46 13.62 -18.14
N SER A 171 -8.14 14.58 -18.99
CA SER A 171 -7.43 14.37 -20.24
C SER A 171 -5.97 14.80 -20.19
N ASP A 172 -5.46 15.20 -19.03
CA ASP A 172 -4.08 15.66 -18.90
C ASP A 172 -3.15 14.53 -18.45
N TRP A 173 -2.32 14.08 -19.39
CA TRP A 173 -1.42 12.94 -19.21
C TRP A 173 0.02 13.31 -19.48
N LEU A 174 0.77 13.70 -18.45
CA LEU A 174 2.19 14.06 -18.57
C LEU A 174 3.04 12.98 -19.26
N PHE A 175 2.77 11.71 -18.97
CA PHE A 175 3.52 10.59 -19.56
C PHE A 175 2.78 9.90 -20.73
N GLY A 176 1.62 10.44 -21.12
CA GLY A 176 0.76 9.92 -22.16
C GLY A 176 -0.38 9.04 -21.62
N GLY A 177 -1.58 9.22 -22.19
CA GLY A 177 -2.84 8.56 -21.81
C GLY A 177 -3.21 7.35 -22.67
N THR A 178 -2.33 6.89 -23.58
CA THR A 178 -2.62 5.67 -24.36
C THR A 178 -2.54 4.42 -23.50
N PRO A 179 -3.24 3.33 -23.85
CA PRO A 179 -3.18 2.07 -23.09
C PRO A 179 -1.75 1.61 -22.78
N GLU A 180 -0.86 1.71 -23.77
CA GLU A 180 0.54 1.31 -23.61
C GLU A 180 1.29 2.19 -22.59
N LYS A 181 1.03 3.50 -22.62
CA LYS A 181 1.69 4.45 -21.72
C LYS A 181 1.17 4.34 -20.30
N ILE A 182 -0.12 4.10 -20.12
CA ILE A 182 -0.71 3.79 -18.81
C ILE A 182 -0.15 2.47 -18.29
N HIS A 183 -0.13 1.42 -19.12
CA HIS A 183 0.47 0.14 -18.78
C HIS A 183 1.94 0.28 -18.36
N GLU A 184 2.74 0.98 -19.18
CA GLU A 184 4.15 1.25 -18.88
C GLU A 184 4.31 2.00 -17.55
N THR A 185 3.41 2.96 -17.28
CA THR A 185 3.42 3.73 -16.04
C THR A 185 3.13 2.86 -14.81
N ILE A 186 2.18 1.94 -14.91
CA ILE A 186 1.87 1.01 -13.82
C ILE A 186 3.03 0.01 -13.62
N VAL A 187 3.55 -0.57 -14.71
CA VAL A 187 4.64 -1.56 -14.66
C VAL A 187 5.90 -0.96 -14.05
N LYS A 188 6.41 0.13 -14.64
CA LYS A 188 7.73 0.69 -14.33
C LYS A 188 7.72 1.81 -13.28
N GLY A 189 6.52 2.31 -12.93
CA GLY A 189 6.41 3.54 -12.16
C GLY A 189 6.87 4.78 -12.94
N ARG A 190 6.84 5.93 -12.28
CA ARG A 190 7.31 7.21 -12.84
C ARG A 190 7.97 8.05 -11.76
N THR A 191 8.98 8.80 -12.16
CA THR A 191 9.61 9.82 -11.32
C THR A 191 9.57 11.15 -12.07
N GLY A 192 8.97 12.15 -11.46
CA GLY A 192 8.95 13.53 -11.94
C GLY A 192 9.78 14.43 -11.03
N VAL A 193 10.70 15.19 -11.61
CA VAL A 193 11.56 16.11 -10.86
C VAL A 193 11.48 17.50 -11.47
N MET A 194 11.19 18.49 -10.66
CA MET A 194 11.38 19.89 -10.98
C MET A 194 12.39 20.46 -9.98
N ASP A 195 13.48 21.00 -10.49
CA ASP A 195 14.54 21.60 -9.67
C ASP A 195 14.02 22.78 -8.83
N SER A 196 14.65 22.99 -7.67
CA SER A 196 14.48 24.21 -6.86
C SER A 196 15.16 25.39 -7.53
N TRP A 197 14.40 26.44 -7.82
CA TRP A 197 14.89 27.65 -8.46
C TRP A 197 15.06 28.83 -7.50
N GLY A 198 14.53 28.73 -6.28
CA GLY A 198 14.65 29.75 -5.25
C GLY A 198 16.09 30.24 -5.03
N PRO A 199 17.06 29.34 -4.77
CA PRO A 199 18.45 29.72 -4.55
C PRO A 199 19.13 30.37 -5.77
N LYS A 200 18.71 30.01 -6.98
CA LYS A 200 19.31 30.52 -8.24
C LYS A 200 18.70 31.87 -8.67
N LEU A 201 17.41 32.04 -8.45
CA LEU A 201 16.68 33.23 -8.92
C LEU A 201 16.56 34.31 -7.85
N GLY A 202 16.41 33.92 -6.58
CA GLY A 202 15.99 34.82 -5.51
C GLY A 202 14.49 35.15 -5.58
N GLU A 203 13.96 35.67 -4.48
CA GLU A 203 12.51 35.83 -4.24
C GLU A 203 11.79 36.66 -5.33
N GLU A 204 12.37 37.80 -5.72
CA GLU A 204 11.70 38.73 -6.66
C GLU A 204 11.61 38.12 -8.06
N ARG A 205 12.68 37.47 -8.57
CA ARG A 205 12.65 36.83 -9.89
C ARG A 205 11.76 35.58 -9.89
N VAL A 206 11.65 34.88 -8.77
CA VAL A 206 10.66 33.78 -8.64
C VAL A 206 9.24 34.32 -8.78
N LYS A 207 8.93 35.48 -8.15
CA LYS A 207 7.63 36.14 -8.31
C LYS A 207 7.40 36.57 -9.76
N ASP A 208 8.40 37.10 -10.43
CA ASP A 208 8.29 37.50 -11.84
C ASP A 208 7.96 36.27 -12.73
N VAL A 209 8.66 35.15 -12.58
CA VAL A 209 8.37 33.90 -13.30
C VAL A 209 6.97 33.38 -12.94
N ALA A 210 6.57 33.44 -11.67
CA ALA A 210 5.24 33.00 -11.25
C ALA A 210 4.10 33.80 -11.91
N HIS A 211 4.27 35.11 -12.03
CA HIS A 211 3.29 35.95 -12.75
C HIS A 211 3.25 35.64 -14.24
N TYR A 212 4.39 35.34 -14.88
CA TYR A 212 4.38 34.85 -16.25
C TYR A 212 3.65 33.53 -16.39
N VAL A 213 3.93 32.56 -15.51
CA VAL A 213 3.21 31.26 -15.52
C VAL A 213 1.71 31.46 -15.34
N MET A 214 1.30 32.37 -14.44
CA MET A 214 -0.12 32.72 -14.31
C MET A 214 -0.71 33.33 -15.58
N SER A 215 0.06 34.15 -16.30
CA SER A 215 -0.42 34.78 -17.54
C SER A 215 -0.67 33.79 -18.68
N LEU A 216 -0.15 32.56 -18.59
CA LEU A 216 -0.36 31.52 -19.61
C LEU A 216 -1.78 30.90 -19.55
N SER A 217 -2.43 30.90 -18.38
CA SER A 217 -3.72 30.24 -18.18
C SER A 217 -4.78 31.11 -17.48
N LYS A 218 -4.42 32.31 -16.99
CA LYS A 218 -5.33 33.17 -16.20
C LYS A 218 -5.58 34.52 -16.87
N PRO A 219 -6.74 35.13 -16.62
CA PRO A 219 -7.03 36.46 -17.13
C PRO A 219 -6.14 37.53 -16.47
N ALA A 220 -5.95 38.67 -17.18
CA ALA A 220 -4.98 39.71 -16.81
C ALA A 220 -5.21 40.33 -15.43
N GLU A 221 -6.41 40.28 -14.90
CA GLU A 221 -6.78 40.79 -13.59
C GLU A 221 -6.20 39.98 -12.43
N GLN A 222 -5.72 38.79 -12.69
CA GLN A 222 -5.21 37.84 -11.68
C GLN A 222 -3.68 37.85 -11.54
N TYR A 223 -2.96 38.59 -12.38
CA TYR A 223 -1.49 38.68 -12.32
C TYR A 223 -0.96 40.07 -12.62
N ASP A 224 0.25 40.35 -12.20
CA ASP A 224 0.94 41.61 -12.53
C ASP A 224 1.59 41.51 -13.90
N VAL A 225 1.12 42.33 -14.85
CA VAL A 225 1.56 42.31 -16.26
C VAL A 225 3.06 42.68 -16.39
N VAL A 226 3.54 43.65 -15.58
CA VAL A 226 4.93 44.08 -15.62
C VAL A 226 5.85 42.98 -15.10
N ARG A 227 5.44 42.30 -14.04
CA ARG A 227 6.16 41.12 -13.55
C ARG A 227 6.15 40.00 -14.58
N ALA A 228 5.00 39.75 -15.22
CA ALA A 228 4.87 38.70 -16.23
C ALA A 228 5.82 38.92 -17.43
N GLU A 229 5.99 40.14 -17.90
CA GLU A 229 6.95 40.44 -18.98
C GLU A 229 8.40 40.11 -18.56
N ARG A 230 8.84 40.52 -17.37
CA ARG A 230 10.17 40.15 -16.85
C ARG A 230 10.29 38.63 -16.64
N GLY A 231 9.22 38.01 -16.17
CA GLY A 231 9.14 36.56 -15.96
C GLY A 231 9.27 35.76 -17.25
N LYS A 232 8.72 36.27 -18.36
CA LYS A 232 8.81 35.68 -19.70
C LYS A 232 10.27 35.60 -20.18
N GLU A 233 11.07 36.63 -19.95
CA GLU A 233 12.49 36.61 -20.28
C GLU A 233 13.24 35.53 -19.49
N LEU A 234 12.95 35.43 -18.18
CA LEU A 234 13.56 34.40 -17.32
C LEU A 234 13.09 32.99 -17.67
N PHE A 235 11.84 32.82 -18.06
CA PHE A 235 11.29 31.53 -18.48
C PHE A 235 11.96 31.00 -19.74
N ASN A 236 12.20 31.90 -20.70
CA ASN A 236 12.76 31.54 -22.00
C ASN A 236 14.31 31.75 -22.10
N GLY A 237 14.91 32.32 -21.06
CA GLY A 237 16.34 32.64 -21.04
C GLY A 237 17.09 32.15 -19.81
N PRO A 238 18.41 32.44 -19.77
CA PRO A 238 19.18 32.16 -18.56
C PRO A 238 18.73 33.05 -17.38
N PRO A 239 18.90 32.60 -16.15
CA PRO A 239 19.49 31.31 -15.77
C PRO A 239 18.52 30.14 -15.74
N ALA A 240 17.18 30.37 -15.84
CA ALA A 240 16.20 29.35 -15.52
C ALA A 240 15.87 28.39 -16.69
N LYS A 241 15.65 28.94 -17.88
CA LYS A 241 15.33 28.14 -19.09
C LYS A 241 14.18 27.15 -18.87
N CYS A 242 13.10 27.60 -18.24
CA CYS A 242 11.95 26.75 -17.89
C CYS A 242 11.31 26.08 -19.12
N PHE A 243 11.44 26.74 -20.30
CA PHE A 243 10.96 26.24 -21.57
C PHE A 243 11.51 24.86 -21.95
N THR A 244 12.68 24.46 -21.46
CA THR A 244 13.28 23.15 -21.77
C THR A 244 12.41 21.99 -21.31
N CYS A 245 11.68 22.17 -20.21
CA CYS A 245 10.75 21.18 -19.68
C CYS A 245 9.28 21.54 -19.96
N HIS A 246 8.93 22.82 -19.97
CA HIS A 246 7.55 23.25 -20.11
C HIS A 246 7.16 23.72 -21.52
N GLY A 247 8.10 23.71 -22.47
CA GLY A 247 7.88 24.23 -23.81
C GLY A 247 7.97 25.76 -23.88
N ASP A 248 8.25 26.30 -25.05
CA ASP A 248 8.50 27.73 -25.31
C ASP A 248 7.28 28.63 -25.04
N LYS A 249 6.08 28.03 -25.11
CA LYS A 249 4.79 28.68 -24.80
C LYS A 249 4.14 28.14 -23.53
N GLY A 250 4.86 27.33 -22.76
CA GLY A 250 4.33 26.70 -21.55
C GLY A 250 3.38 25.50 -21.81
N GLN A 251 3.31 25.02 -23.05
CA GLN A 251 2.41 23.93 -23.49
C GLN A 251 2.77 22.55 -22.93
N GLY A 252 3.85 22.44 -22.18
CA GLY A 252 4.37 21.19 -21.65
C GLY A 252 5.23 20.40 -22.65
N VAL A 253 6.00 19.48 -22.12
CA VAL A 253 6.79 18.49 -22.88
C VAL A 253 6.53 17.12 -22.25
N ARG A 254 6.01 16.19 -23.03
CA ARG A 254 5.66 14.85 -22.56
C ARG A 254 6.83 14.19 -21.82
N GLY A 255 6.56 13.72 -20.61
CA GLY A 255 7.54 13.05 -19.75
C GLY A 255 8.58 13.96 -19.10
N SER A 256 8.52 15.29 -19.36
CA SER A 256 9.47 16.26 -18.82
C SER A 256 8.80 17.28 -17.91
N GLY A 257 7.86 18.09 -18.45
CA GLY A 257 7.16 19.10 -17.67
C GLY A 257 5.70 19.24 -18.09
N PRO A 258 4.79 19.48 -17.14
CA PRO A 258 3.37 19.62 -17.41
C PRO A 258 3.06 20.87 -18.23
N ASN A 259 1.90 20.87 -18.86
CA ASN A 259 1.26 22.01 -19.50
C ASN A 259 0.95 23.08 -18.45
N LEU A 260 1.29 24.33 -18.72
CA LEU A 260 1.03 25.47 -17.85
C LEU A 260 -0.02 26.43 -18.46
N THR A 261 -0.60 26.05 -19.60
CA THR A 261 -1.57 26.88 -20.33
C THR A 261 -3.02 26.48 -20.07
N ASP A 262 -3.24 25.43 -19.27
CA ASP A 262 -4.55 24.91 -18.89
C ASP A 262 -4.87 25.17 -17.40
N ASP A 263 -6.00 24.61 -16.94
CA ASP A 263 -6.48 24.74 -15.56
C ASP A 263 -6.11 23.52 -14.68
N VAL A 264 -5.30 22.58 -15.18
CA VAL A 264 -4.92 21.36 -14.44
C VAL A 264 -3.64 21.58 -13.67
N TRP A 265 -3.73 21.63 -12.36
CA TRP A 265 -2.63 21.97 -11.46
C TRP A 265 -2.40 20.91 -10.39
N LEU A 266 -1.40 20.09 -10.57
CA LEU A 266 -1.07 19.01 -9.62
C LEU A 266 -0.76 19.50 -8.20
N TRP A 267 -0.15 20.70 -8.07
CA TRP A 267 0.25 21.30 -6.81
C TRP A 267 -0.57 22.54 -6.44
N GLY A 268 -1.57 22.85 -7.24
CA GLY A 268 -2.43 24.02 -7.12
C GLY A 268 -1.97 25.21 -7.95
N GLY A 269 -2.94 25.90 -8.58
CA GLY A 269 -2.76 27.02 -9.51
C GLY A 269 -2.88 28.39 -8.87
N THR A 270 -2.82 28.53 -7.54
CA THR A 270 -2.78 29.84 -6.88
C THR A 270 -1.38 30.44 -6.99
N GLN A 271 -1.28 31.78 -6.95
CA GLN A 271 0.01 32.47 -6.95
C GLN A 271 0.98 31.92 -5.89
N LYS A 272 0.49 31.71 -4.67
CA LYS A 272 1.29 31.15 -3.56
C LYS A 272 1.81 29.76 -3.89
N ALA A 273 0.97 28.89 -4.44
CA ALA A 273 1.35 27.51 -4.78
C ALA A 273 2.36 27.45 -5.96
N ILE A 274 2.22 28.35 -6.93
CA ILE A 274 3.16 28.46 -8.06
C ILE A 274 4.51 28.99 -7.56
N ILE A 275 4.54 30.04 -6.74
CA ILE A 275 5.77 30.56 -6.10
C ILE A 275 6.45 29.45 -5.28
N GLU A 276 5.70 28.75 -4.45
CA GLU A 276 6.23 27.63 -3.65
C GLU A 276 6.85 26.54 -4.53
N THR A 277 6.16 26.18 -5.63
CA THR A 277 6.63 25.17 -6.57
C THR A 277 7.93 25.58 -7.26
N ILE A 278 8.03 26.84 -7.72
CA ILE A 278 9.24 27.34 -8.37
C ILE A 278 10.39 27.48 -7.34
N THR A 279 10.08 27.96 -6.13
CA THR A 279 11.09 28.17 -5.09
C THR A 279 11.73 26.86 -4.64
N ASN A 280 10.90 25.86 -4.32
CA ASN A 280 11.34 24.63 -3.65
C ASN A 280 11.57 23.46 -4.62
N GLY A 281 11.07 23.60 -5.86
CA GLY A 281 10.99 22.45 -6.77
C GLY A 281 9.93 21.44 -6.36
N ARG A 282 9.83 20.35 -7.10
CA ARG A 282 8.93 19.23 -6.83
C ARG A 282 9.59 17.91 -7.17
N HIS A 283 9.29 16.92 -6.36
CA HIS A 283 9.72 15.55 -6.59
C HIS A 283 8.55 14.62 -6.36
N ASN A 284 8.08 13.97 -7.43
CA ASN A 284 6.96 13.03 -7.39
C ASN A 284 7.43 11.65 -7.81
N GLN A 285 6.92 10.63 -7.14
CA GLN A 285 7.20 9.24 -7.49
C GLN A 285 5.92 8.41 -7.47
N MET A 286 5.67 7.71 -8.56
CA MET A 286 4.76 6.57 -8.61
C MET A 286 5.61 5.29 -8.60
N PRO A 287 5.44 4.37 -7.66
CA PRO A 287 6.24 3.13 -7.61
C PRO A 287 5.92 2.20 -8.77
N ALA A 288 6.88 1.34 -9.13
CA ALA A 288 6.67 0.25 -10.06
C ALA A 288 5.87 -0.88 -9.41
N TRP A 289 4.92 -1.45 -10.14
CA TRP A 289 4.03 -2.51 -9.66
C TRP A 289 4.32 -3.89 -10.24
N GLU A 290 5.24 -4.00 -11.21
CA GLU A 290 5.59 -5.26 -11.91
C GLU A 290 6.02 -6.38 -10.96
N GLY A 291 6.73 -6.06 -9.89
CA GLY A 291 7.18 -7.04 -8.89
C GLY A 291 6.12 -7.43 -7.86
N PHE A 292 4.97 -6.77 -7.86
CA PHE A 292 3.92 -6.92 -6.86
C PHE A 292 2.59 -7.43 -7.44
N LEU A 293 2.23 -6.99 -8.63
CA LEU A 293 1.03 -7.40 -9.34
C LEU A 293 1.42 -8.24 -10.56
N ASP A 294 0.67 -9.32 -10.78
CA ASP A 294 0.81 -10.11 -12.00
C ASP A 294 0.34 -9.32 -13.25
N LYS A 295 0.77 -9.80 -14.42
CA LYS A 295 0.52 -9.13 -15.70
C LYS A 295 -0.98 -8.96 -16.01
N ASP A 296 -1.79 -9.93 -15.61
CA ASP A 296 -3.21 -9.93 -15.90
C ASP A 296 -3.95 -8.89 -15.05
N LYS A 297 -3.56 -8.72 -13.79
CA LYS A 297 -4.05 -7.66 -12.91
C LYS A 297 -3.64 -6.29 -13.41
N ILE A 298 -2.38 -6.13 -13.85
CA ILE A 298 -1.90 -4.88 -14.44
C ILE A 298 -2.69 -4.55 -15.72
N HIS A 299 -2.97 -5.54 -16.55
CA HIS A 299 -3.78 -5.35 -17.75
C HIS A 299 -5.20 -4.86 -17.44
N LEU A 300 -5.87 -5.45 -16.47
CA LEU A 300 -7.20 -5.03 -16.01
C LEU A 300 -7.18 -3.64 -15.36
N LEU A 301 -6.16 -3.33 -14.55
CA LEU A 301 -5.95 -1.99 -14.00
C LEU A 301 -5.73 -0.96 -15.10
N THR A 302 -4.93 -1.29 -16.13
CA THR A 302 -4.72 -0.42 -17.28
C THR A 302 -6.04 -0.13 -17.99
N ALA A 303 -6.87 -1.15 -18.21
CA ALA A 303 -8.17 -1.00 -18.84
C ALA A 303 -9.15 -0.16 -17.99
N TYR A 304 -9.11 -0.35 -16.67
CA TYR A 304 -9.92 0.45 -15.76
C TYR A 304 -9.50 1.93 -15.79
N VAL A 305 -8.20 2.21 -15.60
CA VAL A 305 -7.68 3.58 -15.59
C VAL A 305 -7.89 4.29 -16.93
N TRP A 306 -7.64 3.60 -18.05
CA TRP A 306 -7.90 4.14 -19.38
C TRP A 306 -9.39 4.45 -19.58
N GLY A 307 -10.28 3.59 -19.11
CA GLY A 307 -11.72 3.78 -19.18
C GLY A 307 -12.25 4.96 -18.35
N LEU A 308 -11.54 5.41 -17.32
CA LEU A 308 -11.94 6.56 -16.51
C LEU A 308 -11.95 7.87 -17.30
N SER A 309 -10.98 8.08 -18.17
CA SER A 309 -10.82 9.29 -18.99
C SER A 309 -11.35 9.14 -20.42
N HIS A 310 -11.60 7.90 -20.88
CA HIS A 310 -12.01 7.59 -22.26
C HIS A 310 -13.43 6.99 -22.31
N LYS A 311 -14.37 7.59 -21.60
CA LYS A 311 -15.76 7.09 -21.49
C LYS A 311 -16.47 6.91 -22.84
N ASP A 312 -16.09 7.69 -23.84
CA ASP A 312 -16.66 7.64 -25.19
C ASP A 312 -15.84 6.73 -26.13
N GLY A 313 -14.81 6.05 -25.66
CA GLY A 313 -13.93 5.19 -26.44
C GLY A 313 -13.12 5.92 -27.52
N LYS A 314 -13.03 7.24 -27.46
CA LYS A 314 -12.27 8.08 -28.39
C LYS A 314 -10.95 8.46 -27.72
N ALA A 315 -9.85 8.32 -28.46
CA ALA A 315 -8.56 8.88 -28.06
C ALA A 315 -8.71 10.40 -27.88
N GLN A 316 -8.23 10.91 -26.74
CA GLN A 316 -8.36 12.34 -26.46
C GLN A 316 -7.27 13.12 -27.20
N LYS A 317 -7.56 14.39 -27.53
CA LYS A 317 -6.65 15.29 -28.26
C LYS A 317 -5.26 15.42 -27.65
N THR A 318 -5.14 15.34 -26.33
CA THR A 318 -3.89 15.44 -25.59
C THR A 318 -2.96 14.24 -25.76
N ASP A 319 -3.45 13.10 -26.22
CA ASP A 319 -2.61 11.95 -26.54
C ASP A 319 -1.72 12.21 -27.77
N THR A 320 -2.06 13.19 -28.60
CA THR A 320 -1.40 13.48 -29.87
C THR A 320 -0.78 14.86 -29.95
N GLU A 321 -1.19 15.86 -29.17
CA GLU A 321 -0.81 17.27 -29.38
C GLU A 321 0.36 17.81 -28.55
N ASN A 322 0.77 17.16 -27.44
CA ASN A 322 1.88 17.61 -26.59
C ASN A 322 3.26 17.06 -27.00
N VAL A 323 3.53 16.99 -28.30
CA VAL A 323 4.82 16.56 -28.82
C VAL A 323 5.46 17.67 -29.62
N LEU A 324 6.66 18.08 -29.18
CA LEU A 324 7.54 18.91 -29.97
C LEU A 324 7.68 18.32 -31.39
N GLY A 325 7.07 18.99 -32.40
CA GLY A 325 7.19 18.63 -33.80
C GLY A 325 6.29 17.47 -34.25
N SER A 326 5.01 17.77 -34.42
CA SER A 326 3.95 16.83 -34.78
C SER A 326 4.21 15.90 -35.99
N LYS A 327 5.17 16.19 -36.85
CA LYS A 327 5.53 15.33 -38.00
C LYS A 327 6.50 14.19 -37.65
N ALA A 328 7.44 14.41 -36.77
CA ALA A 328 8.40 13.37 -36.37
C ALA A 328 7.81 12.34 -35.40
N ALA A 329 6.88 12.79 -34.55
CA ALA A 329 6.19 11.90 -33.63
C ALA A 329 5.13 11.04 -34.31
N ALA A 330 4.36 11.59 -35.24
CA ALA A 330 3.42 10.81 -36.05
C ALA A 330 4.15 9.74 -36.90
N ALA A 331 5.33 10.05 -37.41
CA ALA A 331 6.16 9.10 -38.13
C ALA A 331 6.74 7.99 -37.20
N ALA A 332 7.13 8.35 -35.97
CA ALA A 332 7.62 7.38 -34.98
C ALA A 332 6.47 6.48 -34.45
N GLU A 333 5.28 7.02 -34.29
CA GLU A 333 4.08 6.27 -33.87
C GLU A 333 3.58 5.34 -34.98
N ALA A 334 3.60 5.78 -36.23
CA ALA A 334 3.30 4.94 -37.40
C ALA A 334 4.32 3.79 -37.53
N ALA A 335 5.60 4.06 -37.37
CA ALA A 335 6.66 3.05 -37.39
C ALA A 335 6.57 2.07 -36.21
N ALA A 336 6.18 2.54 -35.02
CA ALA A 336 5.93 1.70 -33.86
C ALA A 336 4.69 0.81 -34.01
N ALA A 337 3.62 1.33 -34.67
CA ALA A 337 2.41 0.58 -34.97
C ALA A 337 2.68 -0.50 -36.06
N GLU A 338 3.48 -0.21 -37.07
CA GLU A 338 3.91 -1.17 -38.08
C GLU A 338 4.80 -2.27 -37.50
N LYS A 339 5.73 -1.92 -36.62
CA LYS A 339 6.56 -2.88 -35.91
C LYS A 339 5.74 -3.78 -35.00
N LYS A 340 4.72 -3.23 -34.30
CA LYS A 340 3.80 -4.01 -33.48
C LYS A 340 2.93 -4.98 -34.29
N LYS A 341 2.55 -4.60 -35.50
CA LYS A 341 1.82 -5.47 -36.41
C LYS A 341 2.69 -6.62 -36.91
N ALA A 342 3.95 -6.33 -37.22
CA ALA A 342 4.93 -7.33 -37.61
C ALA A 342 5.31 -8.28 -36.46
N ASP A 343 5.49 -7.75 -35.23
CA ASP A 343 5.76 -8.55 -34.04
C ASP A 343 4.57 -9.43 -33.63
N ALA A 344 3.32 -8.93 -33.79
CA ALA A 344 2.12 -9.71 -33.55
C ALA A 344 1.92 -10.84 -34.59
N GLU A 345 2.27 -10.60 -35.84
CA GLU A 345 2.23 -11.57 -36.93
C GLU A 345 3.33 -12.65 -36.77
N ALA A 346 4.52 -12.23 -36.31
CA ALA A 346 5.63 -13.13 -35.96
C ALA A 346 5.30 -13.98 -34.71
N ALA A 347 4.66 -13.40 -33.68
CA ALA A 347 4.20 -14.10 -32.49
C ALA A 347 3.08 -15.11 -32.80
N ALA A 348 2.17 -14.77 -33.69
CA ALA A 348 1.12 -15.68 -34.16
C ALA A 348 1.69 -16.87 -34.94
N LYS A 349 2.76 -16.63 -35.72
CA LYS A 349 3.48 -17.66 -36.47
C LYS A 349 4.27 -18.58 -35.55
N ALA A 350 4.96 -18.01 -34.54
CA ALA A 350 5.67 -18.75 -33.52
C ALA A 350 4.74 -19.60 -32.63
N ALA A 351 3.56 -19.06 -32.27
CA ALA A 351 2.56 -19.80 -31.50
C ALA A 351 2.00 -21.00 -32.26
N SER A 352 1.89 -20.93 -33.60
CA SER A 352 1.48 -22.07 -34.43
C SER A 352 2.56 -23.15 -34.58
N GLU A 353 3.85 -22.78 -34.44
CA GLU A 353 4.97 -23.73 -34.47
C GLU A 353 5.24 -24.41 -33.11
N VAL A 354 4.94 -23.71 -31.99
CA VAL A 354 5.09 -24.24 -30.63
C VAL A 354 3.97 -25.22 -30.28
N ALA A 355 2.75 -25.01 -30.81
CA ALA A 355 1.64 -25.96 -30.63
C ALA A 355 1.90 -27.33 -31.28
N ALA A 356 2.91 -27.44 -32.14
CA ALA A 356 3.33 -28.70 -32.76
C ALA A 356 4.47 -29.44 -32.01
N LYS A 357 5.00 -28.86 -30.91
CA LYS A 357 6.20 -29.39 -30.23
C LYS A 357 6.10 -29.67 -28.73
N GLU A 358 4.98 -29.39 -28.07
CA GLU A 358 4.79 -29.69 -26.64
C GLU A 358 3.95 -30.96 -26.38
N THR A 359 4.56 -32.10 -26.71
CA THR A 359 4.43 -33.29 -25.92
C THR A 359 5.83 -33.70 -25.49
N ALA A 360 6.26 -33.24 -24.35
CA ALA A 360 7.19 -33.84 -23.36
C ALA A 360 7.97 -32.80 -22.54
N ALA A 361 7.96 -33.08 -21.26
CA ALA A 361 8.97 -32.73 -20.24
C ALA A 361 8.63 -31.63 -19.21
N SER A 362 8.15 -32.10 -18.05
CA SER A 362 8.67 -31.93 -16.66
C SER A 362 9.09 -30.57 -16.10
N VAL A 363 8.54 -30.29 -14.93
CA VAL A 363 8.72 -29.25 -13.91
C VAL A 363 10.12 -29.22 -13.30
N PRO A 364 10.62 -28.07 -12.81
CA PRO A 364 10.85 -27.95 -11.37
C PRO A 364 10.51 -26.61 -10.68
N ALA A 365 10.03 -26.79 -9.47
CA ALA A 365 10.23 -26.09 -8.20
C ALA A 365 10.29 -24.56 -8.09
N ALA A 366 9.39 -24.05 -7.26
CA ALA A 366 9.24 -22.71 -6.75
C ALA A 366 10.05 -22.47 -5.45
N ASP A 367 10.45 -21.24 -5.21
CA ASP A 367 11.03 -20.75 -3.96
C ASP A 367 10.13 -19.71 -3.28
N LYS A 368 10.00 -19.88 -2.01
CA LYS A 368 9.37 -19.34 -0.81
C LYS A 368 8.73 -17.93 -0.77
N PRO A 369 7.63 -17.81 -0.06
CA PRO A 369 7.16 -16.55 0.55
C PRO A 369 7.44 -16.45 2.04
N ALA A 370 7.60 -15.22 2.52
CA ALA A 370 7.83 -14.86 3.91
C ALA A 370 6.52 -14.65 4.67
N GLU A 371 6.59 -14.99 5.94
CA GLU A 371 5.55 -15.16 6.94
C GLU A 371 5.13 -13.82 7.59
N ALA A 372 3.84 -13.66 7.87
CA ALA A 372 3.28 -12.58 8.67
C ALA A 372 2.67 -13.15 9.96
N ALA A 373 3.13 -12.67 11.11
CA ALA A 373 2.57 -12.99 12.42
C ALA A 373 1.93 -11.76 13.05
N ALA A 374 0.70 -11.92 13.53
CA ALA A 374 -0.03 -10.96 14.34
C ALA A 374 0.08 -11.29 15.82
N GLY A 375 0.25 -10.30 16.67
CA GLY A 375 0.19 -10.41 18.12
C GLY A 375 -0.05 -9.08 18.79
N LYS A 376 -1.07 -9.00 19.63
CA LYS A 376 -1.55 -7.86 20.42
C LYS A 376 -1.20 -8.06 21.91
N PRO A 377 -1.48 -7.12 22.82
CA PRO A 377 -0.69 -5.99 23.29
C PRO A 377 -0.35 -6.06 24.79
N ALA A 378 0.43 -5.12 25.27
CA ALA A 378 0.43 -4.74 26.69
C ALA A 378 0.81 -3.26 26.85
N GLU A 379 0.03 -2.59 27.68
CA GLU A 379 -0.04 -1.19 28.04
C GLU A 379 0.93 -0.83 29.16
N ALA A 380 1.60 0.32 29.07
CA ALA A 380 2.06 1.08 30.24
C ALA A 380 2.35 2.55 29.92
N ALA A 381 1.60 3.35 30.59
CA ALA A 381 1.65 4.75 31.05
C ALA A 381 2.64 5.77 30.48
N ALA A 382 2.04 6.96 30.23
CA ALA A 382 2.59 8.23 29.76
C ALA A 382 3.35 9.03 30.83
N PRO A 383 4.11 10.09 30.38
CA PRO A 383 3.66 11.42 30.80
C PRO A 383 3.54 12.47 29.69
N ALA A 384 2.75 13.43 29.99
CA ALA A 384 2.25 14.68 29.43
C ALA A 384 2.80 15.29 28.12
N ALA A 385 1.84 15.71 27.27
CA ALA A 385 1.90 16.75 26.23
C ALA A 385 3.05 16.66 25.21
N ALA A 386 3.26 15.48 24.63
CA ALA A 386 3.95 15.31 23.37
C ALA A 386 2.90 15.04 22.30
N ALA A 387 3.09 15.61 21.11
CA ALA A 387 2.27 15.28 19.95
C ALA A 387 2.12 13.75 19.87
N ASP A 388 0.89 13.26 19.66
CA ASP A 388 0.61 11.83 19.60
C ASP A 388 1.29 11.24 18.36
N GLY A 389 2.52 10.70 18.57
CA GLY A 389 3.36 10.17 17.50
C GLY A 389 2.68 9.03 16.75
N LYS A 390 1.80 8.27 17.42
CA LYS A 390 0.97 7.24 16.77
C LYS A 390 -0.04 7.85 15.82
N LYS A 391 -0.70 8.92 16.21
CA LYS A 391 -1.69 9.64 15.38
C LYS A 391 -1.04 10.23 14.14
N VAL A 392 0.13 10.82 14.27
CA VAL A 392 0.91 11.32 13.13
C VAL A 392 1.36 10.19 12.22
N PHE A 393 1.82 9.08 12.80
CA PHE A 393 2.18 7.89 12.05
C PHE A 393 0.99 7.33 11.25
N ASP A 394 -0.15 7.10 11.90
CA ASP A 394 -1.36 6.55 11.27
C ASP A 394 -1.92 7.48 10.16
N GLY A 395 -1.78 8.79 10.34
CA GLY A 395 -2.27 9.79 9.38
C GLY A 395 -1.41 9.98 8.13
N LEU A 396 -0.10 9.72 8.22
CA LEU A 396 0.81 10.02 7.10
C LEU A 396 1.88 8.95 6.88
N CYS A 397 2.63 8.58 7.93
CA CYS A 397 3.83 7.75 7.78
C CYS A 397 3.50 6.29 7.47
N PHE A 398 2.30 5.82 7.88
CA PHE A 398 1.82 4.47 7.67
C PHE A 398 1.84 4.05 6.20
N GLY A 399 1.56 4.97 5.27
CA GLY A 399 1.54 4.68 3.83
C GLY A 399 2.86 4.11 3.31
N CYS A 400 3.99 4.57 3.87
CA CYS A 400 5.32 4.10 3.49
C CYS A 400 5.94 3.14 4.52
N HIS A 401 5.69 3.37 5.81
CA HIS A 401 6.32 2.66 6.92
C HIS A 401 5.41 1.64 7.62
N GLY A 402 4.21 1.39 7.12
CA GLY A 402 3.32 0.34 7.64
C GLY A 402 3.99 -1.05 7.63
N ALA A 403 3.58 -1.93 8.54
CA ALA A 403 4.19 -3.27 8.71
C ALA A 403 4.20 -4.10 7.41
N ASN A 404 3.22 -3.87 6.53
CA ASN A 404 3.07 -4.58 5.25
C ASN A 404 3.46 -3.72 4.04
N SER A 405 4.22 -2.62 4.24
CA SER A 405 4.64 -1.77 3.13
C SER A 405 5.55 -2.53 2.16
N ALA A 406 5.26 -2.43 0.86
CA ALA A 406 6.04 -3.03 -0.21
C ALA A 406 7.10 -2.07 -0.80
N ILE A 407 7.30 -0.89 -0.19
CA ILE A 407 8.24 0.12 -0.71
C ILE A 407 9.68 -0.34 -0.45
N PRO A 408 10.51 -0.55 -1.50
CA PRO A 408 11.87 -1.01 -1.34
C PRO A 408 12.71 -0.07 -0.48
N ASN A 409 13.56 -0.66 0.38
CA ASN A 409 14.49 0.06 1.28
C ASN A 409 13.82 0.99 2.32
N THR A 410 12.50 0.94 2.47
CA THR A 410 11.76 1.66 3.50
C THR A 410 11.63 0.78 4.74
N PRO A 411 12.08 1.22 5.93
CA PRO A 411 11.99 0.42 7.15
C PRO A 411 10.52 0.34 7.60
N ARG A 412 10.02 -0.89 7.72
CA ARG A 412 8.63 -1.18 8.08
C ARG A 412 8.45 -1.21 9.60
N LEU A 413 7.30 -0.73 10.07
CA LEU A 413 6.96 -0.78 11.49
C LEU A 413 7.05 -2.22 12.00
N THR A 414 7.57 -2.41 13.22
CA THR A 414 7.80 -3.70 13.89
C THR A 414 8.92 -4.59 13.33
N HIS A 415 9.50 -4.28 12.17
CA HIS A 415 10.61 -5.03 11.57
C HIS A 415 11.95 -4.60 12.17
N LYS A 416 12.35 -5.28 13.25
CA LYS A 416 13.56 -4.95 14.04
C LYS A 416 14.86 -4.99 13.24
N ASP A 417 14.98 -5.93 12.33
CA ASP A 417 16.13 -6.12 11.44
C ASP A 417 16.32 -4.93 10.49
N GLU A 418 15.22 -4.36 9.98
CA GLU A 418 15.25 -3.18 9.11
C GLU A 418 15.57 -1.90 9.89
N TRP A 419 15.12 -1.79 11.13
CA TRP A 419 15.35 -0.63 11.97
C TRP A 419 16.71 -0.64 12.68
N ALA A 420 17.24 -1.81 13.08
CA ALA A 420 18.48 -1.92 13.84
C ALA A 420 19.68 -1.16 13.22
N PRO A 421 19.99 -1.24 11.92
CA PRO A 421 21.10 -0.48 11.32
C PRO A 421 20.82 1.03 11.26
N ARG A 422 19.54 1.45 11.29
CA ARG A 422 19.14 2.85 11.29
C ARG A 422 19.22 3.44 12.70
N ILE A 423 18.73 2.72 13.69
CA ILE A 423 18.81 3.09 15.13
C ILE A 423 20.26 3.29 15.58
N LYS A 424 21.20 2.49 15.05
CA LYS A 424 22.64 2.63 15.32
C LYS A 424 23.22 3.97 14.86
N LYS A 425 22.58 4.67 13.91
CA LYS A 425 23.00 6.01 13.45
C LYS A 425 22.67 7.12 14.45
N GLY A 426 21.89 6.81 15.47
CA GLY A 426 21.51 7.73 16.54
C GLY A 426 20.23 8.52 16.27
N LYS A 427 19.61 8.98 17.36
CA LYS A 427 18.32 9.66 17.41
C LYS A 427 18.28 10.93 16.54
N GLU A 428 19.30 11.78 16.68
CA GLU A 428 19.41 13.05 15.94
C GLU A 428 19.48 12.83 14.41
N THR A 429 20.21 11.80 13.98
CA THR A 429 20.30 11.46 12.56
C THR A 429 18.95 11.03 11.99
N LEU A 430 18.16 10.24 12.74
CA LEU A 430 16.85 9.82 12.31
C LEU A 430 15.85 10.98 12.28
N PHE A 431 15.91 11.87 13.24
CA PHE A 431 15.11 13.09 13.24
C PHE A 431 15.44 13.98 12.04
N LYS A 432 16.72 14.19 11.78
CA LYS A 432 17.17 14.98 10.63
C LYS A 432 16.65 14.38 9.31
N HIS A 433 16.79 13.06 9.13
CA HIS A 433 16.30 12.38 7.92
C HIS A 433 14.78 12.48 7.76
N ALA A 434 14.03 12.45 8.85
CA ALA A 434 12.57 12.57 8.80
C ALA A 434 12.10 14.01 8.53
N ILE A 435 12.80 15.01 9.07
CA ILE A 435 12.46 16.43 8.94
C ILE A 435 12.93 16.98 7.58
N GLU A 436 14.18 16.74 7.21
CA GLU A 436 14.80 17.28 5.99
C GLU A 436 14.64 16.37 4.76
N GLY A 437 14.23 15.14 4.98
CA GLY A 437 14.18 14.11 3.96
C GLY A 437 15.48 13.30 3.89
N PHE A 438 15.43 12.16 3.20
CA PHE A 438 16.56 11.23 3.07
C PHE A 438 16.62 10.65 1.66
N GLN A 439 17.80 10.73 1.04
CA GLN A 439 18.10 10.19 -0.29
C GLN A 439 19.43 9.43 -0.24
N ASP A 440 19.35 8.10 -0.33
CA ASP A 440 20.51 7.20 -0.47
C ASP A 440 19.98 5.91 -1.14
N LYS A 441 20.07 4.77 -0.51
CA LYS A 441 19.50 3.50 -1.00
C LYS A 441 17.97 3.42 -0.91
N GLY A 442 17.33 4.43 -0.29
CA GLY A 442 15.89 4.66 -0.22
C GLY A 442 15.64 6.16 -0.23
N MET A 443 14.39 6.56 -0.45
CA MET A 443 13.99 7.96 -0.49
C MET A 443 12.84 8.20 0.48
N MET A 444 13.03 9.19 1.35
CA MET A 444 11.99 9.69 2.25
C MET A 444 11.86 11.21 2.00
N PRO A 445 10.69 11.71 1.58
CA PRO A 445 10.49 13.14 1.43
C PRO A 445 10.51 13.83 2.81
N ALA A 446 10.91 15.09 2.83
CA ALA A 446 10.90 15.92 4.04
C ALA A 446 9.53 15.85 4.70
N LYS A 447 9.52 15.58 6.03
CA LYS A 447 8.29 15.46 6.84
C LYS A 447 7.26 14.47 6.26
N GLY A 448 7.73 13.42 5.56
CA GLY A 448 6.85 12.45 4.90
C GLY A 448 6.04 13.05 3.74
N GLY A 449 6.41 14.22 3.23
CA GLY A 449 5.69 14.94 2.17
C GLY A 449 4.65 15.94 2.69
N ASN A 450 4.40 16.03 4.00
CA ASN A 450 3.52 17.04 4.59
C ASN A 450 4.31 18.11 5.33
N THR A 451 4.54 19.24 4.68
CA THR A 451 5.30 20.37 5.23
C THR A 451 4.56 21.14 6.33
N GLU A 452 3.28 20.87 6.54
CA GLU A 452 2.48 21.51 7.60
C GLU A 452 2.71 20.90 8.98
N LEU A 453 3.27 19.68 9.03
CA LEU A 453 3.66 19.06 10.28
C LEU A 453 4.80 19.86 10.95
N SER A 454 4.66 20.11 12.24
CA SER A 454 5.74 20.65 13.05
C SER A 454 6.88 19.64 13.19
N ASP A 455 8.09 20.10 13.45
CA ASP A 455 9.24 19.23 13.68
C ASP A 455 9.02 18.29 14.87
N ASP A 456 8.28 18.75 15.89
CA ASP A 456 8.00 17.95 17.08
C ASP A 456 6.97 16.82 16.80
N GLU A 457 6.00 17.05 15.94
CA GLU A 457 5.09 15.99 15.46
C GLU A 457 5.85 14.93 14.67
N VAL A 458 6.76 15.35 13.80
CA VAL A 458 7.61 14.42 13.04
C VAL A 458 8.53 13.62 13.96
N LYS A 459 9.16 14.27 14.95
CA LYS A 459 10.00 13.59 15.98
C LYS A 459 9.18 12.59 16.78
N ALA A 460 7.95 12.96 17.18
CA ALA A 460 7.06 12.06 17.91
C ALA A 460 6.72 10.80 17.08
N ALA A 461 6.45 10.94 15.78
CA ALA A 461 6.22 9.82 14.89
C ALA A 461 7.47 8.92 14.71
N VAL A 462 8.67 9.52 14.63
CA VAL A 462 9.93 8.76 14.56
C VAL A 462 10.16 7.98 15.86
N ILE A 463 9.94 8.60 17.02
CA ILE A 463 10.04 7.93 18.33
C ILE A 463 9.08 6.75 18.40
N TYR A 464 7.82 6.94 17.97
CA TYR A 464 6.84 5.87 17.92
C TYR A 464 7.32 4.70 17.05
N MET A 465 7.72 4.97 15.80
CA MET A 465 8.18 3.93 14.88
C MET A 465 9.41 3.17 15.42
N VAL A 466 10.36 3.86 16.01
CA VAL A 466 11.58 3.25 16.58
C VAL A 466 11.24 2.38 17.77
N ASN A 467 10.40 2.85 18.70
CA ASN A 467 10.02 2.11 19.90
C ASN A 467 9.22 0.85 19.56
N GLU A 468 8.25 0.94 18.63
CA GLU A 468 7.51 -0.21 18.13
C GLU A 468 8.39 -1.22 17.37
N SER A 469 9.54 -0.78 16.86
CA SER A 469 10.47 -1.61 16.10
C SER A 469 11.69 -2.06 16.90
N GLY A 470 11.61 -2.01 18.24
CA GLY A 470 12.59 -2.57 19.17
C GLY A 470 13.74 -1.65 19.54
N GLY A 471 13.67 -0.36 19.22
CA GLY A 471 14.52 0.70 19.75
C GLY A 471 14.01 1.26 21.08
N LYS A 472 14.77 2.21 21.62
CA LYS A 472 14.38 3.03 22.79
C LYS A 472 14.90 4.45 22.56
N PHE A 473 13.99 5.40 22.26
CA PHE A 473 14.30 6.82 22.08
C PHE A 473 13.55 7.69 23.11
#